data_0deeb4b61e286f17223f81c7bdee5eae
#
_entry.id   0deeb4b61e286f17223f81c7bdee5eae
#
_cell.length_a   1.000
_cell.length_b   1.000
_cell.length_c   1.000
_cell.angle_alpha   90.00
_cell.angle_beta   90.00
_cell.angle_gamma   90.00
#
_symmetry.space_group_name_H-M   'P 1'
#
loop_
_entity.id
_entity.type
_entity.pdbx_description
1 polymer ?
#
loop_
_entity_poly.entity_id
_entity_poly.type
_entity_poly.pdbx_seq_one_letter_code
_entity_poly.pdbx_strand_id
1 'polypeptide(L)'
;MQRAKPPFRADHVGSLLRPAALKEAREKRAKGEISAAQLAAIEDREIESIIRKQEETGLRSITDGEFRRSWWHLDFLWGLDGVERYVMDQGIAFAGVQTRAEGARVTGKLGFSGHPMIAHFKFVTAHTSRMPKITIPAPSALYGRVGRGPISKDVYSELDGFFSDLGAAYRKAVRAFADAGCRYLQLDEVFIAMLCDPSYRNTQTGRGDDPQRLAELYGDLINTAMSDIPPDMTITMHLCRGNYRSTYMGAGGYDPVAEILFDRIKVHGYFMEYDTDRAGSFEPLRHVRKGQTVVLGLVTTKTGQLESKDALKRRLEEAARYVDIDQLCLSPQCGFASTEEGNVLAEAEQWAKLRTIVEVADEVWS
;
A
#
# COMPACT_ATOMS: atom_id res chain seq x y z
N MET A 1 17.99 -18.27 5.62
CA MET A 1 17.98 -17.80 7.04
C MET A 1 16.81 -16.84 7.24
N GLN A 2 16.03 -17.02 8.31
CA GLN A 2 14.90 -16.15 8.66
C GLN A 2 15.37 -14.73 9.03
N ARG A 3 14.61 -13.70 8.63
CA ARG A 3 14.94 -12.30 8.94
C ARG A 3 14.39 -11.91 10.32
N ALA A 4 15.25 -11.30 11.14
CA ALA A 4 14.85 -10.79 12.46
C ALA A 4 14.08 -9.45 12.39
N LYS A 5 14.29 -8.66 11.30
CA LYS A 5 13.69 -7.35 11.06
C LYS A 5 12.86 -7.36 9.78
N PRO A 6 11.79 -6.54 9.68
CA PRO A 6 11.01 -6.41 8.46
C PRO A 6 11.83 -5.80 7.28
N PRO A 7 11.39 -6.02 6.04
CA PRO A 7 10.33 -6.96 5.67
C PRO A 7 10.75 -8.41 5.91
N PHE A 8 9.78 -9.28 6.23
CA PHE A 8 10.02 -10.68 6.53
C PHE A 8 10.04 -11.53 5.25
N ARG A 9 10.65 -12.76 5.32
CA ARG A 9 10.73 -13.67 4.16
C ARG A 9 9.37 -14.01 3.57
N ALA A 10 8.38 -14.25 4.45
CA ALA A 10 6.96 -14.26 4.11
C ALA A 10 6.33 -12.98 4.67
N ASP A 11 5.83 -12.12 3.81
CA ASP A 11 5.19 -10.86 4.20
C ASP A 11 3.90 -10.66 3.40
N HIS A 12 3.14 -9.62 3.68
CA HIS A 12 1.92 -9.28 2.96
C HIS A 12 1.72 -7.76 2.88
N VAL A 13 0.89 -7.32 1.92
CA VAL A 13 0.70 -5.89 1.64
C VAL A 13 -0.10 -5.18 2.74
N GLY A 14 -1.08 -5.86 3.35
CA GLY A 14 -1.77 -5.29 4.52
C GLY A 14 -3.27 -5.53 4.56
N SER A 15 -3.99 -5.25 3.47
CA SER A 15 -5.44 -5.39 3.44
C SER A 15 -5.90 -6.83 3.23
N LEU A 16 -6.94 -7.23 3.96
CA LEU A 16 -7.54 -8.55 3.92
C LEU A 16 -9.04 -8.45 3.62
N LEU A 17 -9.64 -9.54 3.14
CA LEU A 17 -11.08 -9.58 2.81
C LEU A 17 -11.91 -9.31 4.07
N ARG A 18 -12.84 -8.35 3.96
CA ARG A 18 -13.75 -8.01 5.07
C ARG A 18 -14.74 -9.15 5.28
N PRO A 19 -14.91 -9.64 6.52
CA PRO A 19 -15.91 -10.66 6.83
C PRO A 19 -17.33 -10.14 6.64
N ALA A 20 -18.28 -11.05 6.41
CA ALA A 20 -19.67 -10.71 6.15
C ALA A 20 -20.28 -9.87 7.29
N ALA A 21 -19.98 -10.21 8.55
CA ALA A 21 -20.46 -9.48 9.73
C ALA A 21 -20.05 -8.01 9.72
N LEU A 22 -18.83 -7.69 9.26
CA LEU A 22 -18.36 -6.31 9.16
C LEU A 22 -19.05 -5.56 8.01
N LYS A 23 -19.25 -6.20 6.86
CA LYS A 23 -19.96 -5.61 5.71
C LYS A 23 -21.40 -5.28 6.08
N GLU A 24 -22.11 -6.22 6.71
CA GLU A 24 -23.48 -6.01 7.23
C GLU A 24 -23.56 -4.87 8.26
N ALA A 25 -22.59 -4.82 9.18
CA ALA A 25 -22.55 -3.75 10.18
C ALA A 25 -22.34 -2.36 9.55
N ARG A 26 -21.51 -2.25 8.51
CA ARG A 26 -21.32 -1.00 7.77
C ARG A 26 -22.57 -0.57 7.02
N GLU A 27 -23.29 -1.51 6.40
CA GLU A 27 -24.60 -1.23 5.78
C GLU A 27 -25.63 -0.74 6.79
N LYS A 28 -25.74 -1.40 7.95
CA LYS A 28 -26.61 -0.97 9.05
C LYS A 28 -26.24 0.43 9.56
N ARG A 29 -24.94 0.71 9.67
CA ARG A 29 -24.46 2.04 10.07
C ARG A 29 -24.81 3.11 9.03
N ALA A 30 -24.67 2.82 7.75
CA ALA A 30 -25.03 3.73 6.67
C ALA A 30 -26.54 4.07 6.67
N LYS A 31 -27.39 3.10 7.03
CA LYS A 31 -28.84 3.27 7.21
C LYS A 31 -29.25 3.90 8.56
N GLY A 32 -28.29 4.15 9.46
CA GLY A 32 -28.59 4.68 10.80
C GLY A 32 -29.17 3.66 11.78
N GLU A 33 -29.17 2.37 11.46
CA GLU A 33 -29.71 1.27 12.27
C GLU A 33 -28.84 0.93 13.49
N ILE A 34 -27.52 1.22 13.41
CA ILE A 34 -26.59 1.08 14.52
C ILE A 34 -25.78 2.37 14.72
N SER A 35 -25.33 2.59 15.95
CA SER A 35 -24.47 3.72 16.31
C SER A 35 -23.02 3.52 15.86
N ALA A 36 -22.22 4.60 15.84
CA ALA A 36 -20.79 4.51 15.59
C ALA A 36 -20.06 3.62 16.63
N ALA A 37 -20.46 3.67 17.88
CA ALA A 37 -19.90 2.84 18.95
C ALA A 37 -20.20 1.34 18.75
N GLN A 38 -21.39 1.01 18.25
CA GLN A 38 -21.75 -0.37 17.92
C GLN A 38 -20.93 -0.89 16.71
N LEU A 39 -20.73 -0.06 15.69
CA LEU A 39 -19.85 -0.42 14.57
C LEU A 39 -18.42 -0.64 15.06
N ALA A 40 -17.88 0.28 15.86
CA ALA A 40 -16.51 0.18 16.40
C ALA A 40 -16.32 -1.13 17.21
N ALA A 41 -17.29 -1.54 18.02
CA ALA A 41 -17.22 -2.80 18.78
C ALA A 41 -17.22 -4.04 17.85
N ILE A 42 -17.90 -3.98 16.71
CA ILE A 42 -17.88 -5.05 15.71
C ILE A 42 -16.51 -5.06 15.00
N GLU A 43 -16.01 -3.88 14.61
CA GLU A 43 -14.67 -3.73 14.01
C GLU A 43 -13.58 -4.28 14.92
N ASP A 44 -13.61 -3.94 16.21
CA ASP A 44 -12.65 -4.42 17.21
C ASP A 44 -12.63 -5.95 17.26
N ARG A 45 -13.79 -6.58 17.39
CA ARG A 45 -13.90 -8.05 17.43
C ARG A 45 -13.38 -8.72 16.15
N GLU A 46 -13.74 -8.19 14.99
CA GLU A 46 -13.31 -8.76 13.72
C GLU A 46 -11.78 -8.55 13.49
N ILE A 47 -11.23 -7.41 13.98
CA ILE A 47 -9.78 -7.15 13.94
C ILE A 47 -9.03 -8.08 14.88
N GLU A 48 -9.50 -8.33 16.09
CA GLU A 48 -8.91 -9.35 16.97
C GLU A 48 -8.89 -10.75 16.31
N SER A 49 -9.98 -11.10 15.64
CA SER A 49 -10.08 -12.38 14.92
C SER A 49 -9.07 -12.45 13.77
N ILE A 50 -8.94 -11.38 12.97
CA ILE A 50 -8.03 -11.38 11.83
C ILE A 50 -6.56 -11.36 12.26
N ILE A 51 -6.22 -10.72 13.38
CA ILE A 51 -4.89 -10.76 13.99
C ILE A 51 -4.51 -12.21 14.31
N ARG A 52 -5.38 -12.94 15.04
CA ARG A 52 -5.13 -14.36 15.37
C ARG A 52 -4.95 -15.23 14.13
N LYS A 53 -5.79 -15.07 13.10
CA LYS A 53 -5.67 -15.83 11.84
C LYS A 53 -4.35 -15.55 11.11
N GLN A 54 -3.85 -14.32 11.12
CA GLN A 54 -2.53 -13.98 10.56
C GLN A 54 -1.41 -14.69 11.34
N GLU A 55 -1.48 -14.69 12.66
CA GLU A 55 -0.50 -15.36 13.54
C GLU A 55 -0.51 -16.88 13.35
N GLU A 56 -1.69 -17.51 13.30
CA GLU A 56 -1.90 -18.94 13.02
C GLU A 56 -1.38 -19.35 11.64
N THR A 57 -1.48 -18.47 10.66
CA THR A 57 -0.96 -18.69 9.31
C THR A 57 0.58 -18.68 9.28
N GLY A 58 1.24 -18.14 10.29
CA GLY A 58 2.71 -18.07 10.37
C GLY A 58 3.28 -16.70 9.97
N LEU A 59 2.44 -15.71 9.62
CA LEU A 59 2.89 -14.37 9.28
C LEU A 59 3.57 -13.70 10.49
N ARG A 60 4.64 -12.96 10.23
CA ARG A 60 5.43 -12.27 11.26
C ARG A 60 5.11 -10.77 11.34
N SER A 61 4.55 -10.19 10.29
CA SER A 61 3.96 -8.85 10.26
C SER A 61 2.44 -8.96 10.38
N ILE A 62 1.83 -8.16 11.24
CA ILE A 62 0.42 -8.23 11.56
C ILE A 62 -0.23 -6.87 11.31
N THR A 63 -1.33 -6.85 10.57
CA THR A 63 -2.14 -5.65 10.31
C THR A 63 -3.56 -5.80 10.88
N ASP A 64 -4.33 -4.72 10.89
CA ASP A 64 -5.77 -4.74 11.15
C ASP A 64 -6.60 -5.23 9.93
N GLY A 65 -5.95 -5.72 8.87
CA GLY A 65 -6.61 -6.08 7.61
C GLY A 65 -7.22 -4.89 6.87
N GLU A 66 -7.00 -3.67 7.34
CA GLU A 66 -7.66 -2.42 6.92
C GLU A 66 -9.19 -2.44 7.15
N PHE A 67 -9.65 -3.17 8.15
CA PHE A 67 -11.08 -3.41 8.39
C PHE A 67 -11.87 -2.15 8.76
N ARG A 68 -11.20 -1.10 9.24
CA ARG A 68 -11.84 0.19 9.53
C ARG A 68 -11.91 1.13 8.32
N ARG A 69 -11.28 0.78 7.19
CA ARG A 69 -11.19 1.62 5.99
C ARG A 69 -12.24 1.25 4.95
N SER A 70 -12.78 2.26 4.28
CA SER A 70 -13.54 2.11 3.03
C SER A 70 -12.62 2.13 1.82
N TRP A 71 -11.53 2.92 1.89
CA TRP A 71 -10.51 3.07 0.85
C TRP A 71 -9.11 2.95 1.43
N TRP A 72 -8.20 2.30 0.74
CA TRP A 72 -6.80 2.22 1.15
C TRP A 72 -6.13 3.61 1.28
N HIS A 73 -6.56 4.60 0.50
CA HIS A 73 -5.94 5.94 0.41
C HIS A 73 -6.82 7.08 0.91
N LEU A 74 -8.10 7.16 0.50
CA LEU A 74 -8.95 8.32 0.81
C LEU A 74 -9.19 8.47 2.31
N ASP A 75 -9.36 7.37 3.05
CA ASP A 75 -9.53 7.40 4.50
C ASP A 75 -8.35 8.05 5.24
N PHE A 76 -7.14 7.93 4.70
CA PHE A 76 -5.98 8.65 5.22
C PHE A 76 -5.93 10.10 4.72
N LEU A 77 -6.14 10.31 3.43
CA LEU A 77 -6.02 11.64 2.82
C LEU A 77 -7.05 12.63 3.39
N TRP A 78 -8.28 12.18 3.66
CA TRP A 78 -9.33 13.01 4.28
C TRP A 78 -9.01 13.42 5.73
N GLY A 79 -8.09 12.75 6.39
CA GLY A 79 -7.62 13.09 7.73
C GLY A 79 -6.46 14.09 7.77
N LEU A 80 -5.93 14.50 6.61
CA LEU A 80 -4.94 15.57 6.53
C LEU A 80 -5.61 16.94 6.68
N ASP A 81 -4.97 17.86 7.40
CA ASP A 81 -5.44 19.25 7.47
C ASP A 81 -5.46 19.84 6.06
N GLY A 82 -6.50 20.60 5.74
CA GLY A 82 -6.66 21.25 4.44
C GLY A 82 -7.20 20.38 3.31
N VAL A 83 -7.50 19.10 3.58
CA VAL A 83 -8.10 18.17 2.62
C VAL A 83 -9.56 17.91 2.97
N GLU A 84 -10.44 18.00 1.98
CA GLU A 84 -11.86 17.71 2.11
C GLU A 84 -12.31 16.58 1.21
N ARG A 85 -13.28 15.80 1.72
CA ARG A 85 -14.02 14.82 0.93
C ARG A 85 -15.01 15.55 0.00
N TYR A 86 -15.13 15.09 -1.23
CA TYR A 86 -16.18 15.54 -2.13
C TYR A 86 -16.68 14.40 -3.02
N VAL A 87 -17.85 14.59 -3.59
CA VAL A 87 -18.42 13.66 -4.56
C VAL A 87 -17.99 14.11 -5.96
N MET A 88 -17.36 13.21 -6.70
CA MET A 88 -16.96 13.41 -8.09
C MET A 88 -18.14 13.15 -9.02
N ASP A 89 -18.09 13.65 -10.26
CA ASP A 89 -19.10 13.35 -11.29
C ASP A 89 -19.11 11.85 -11.66
N GLN A 90 -17.95 11.22 -11.63
CA GLN A 90 -17.77 9.79 -11.94
C GLN A 90 -16.69 9.15 -11.06
N GLY A 91 -16.85 7.87 -10.77
CA GLY A 91 -15.85 7.07 -10.11
C GLY A 91 -14.62 6.83 -11.00
N ILE A 92 -13.56 6.29 -10.40
CA ILE A 92 -12.32 5.95 -11.10
C ILE A 92 -12.56 4.70 -11.96
N ALA A 93 -12.19 4.77 -13.24
CA ALA A 93 -12.28 3.64 -14.15
C ALA A 93 -11.15 2.63 -13.94
N PHE A 94 -11.51 1.37 -13.82
CA PHE A 94 -10.65 0.19 -13.88
C PHE A 94 -11.05 -0.66 -15.09
N ALA A 95 -10.29 -1.70 -15.41
CA ALA A 95 -10.61 -2.59 -16.51
C ALA A 95 -12.00 -3.26 -16.30
N GLY A 96 -13.02 -2.75 -16.99
CA GLY A 96 -14.40 -3.26 -16.97
C GLY A 96 -15.26 -2.89 -15.76
N VAL A 97 -14.77 -2.11 -14.80
CA VAL A 97 -15.53 -1.66 -13.62
C VAL A 97 -15.20 -0.23 -13.25
N GLN A 98 -16.09 0.42 -12.51
CA GLN A 98 -15.92 1.77 -12.01
C GLN A 98 -16.12 1.82 -10.49
N THR A 99 -15.32 2.62 -9.80
CA THR A 99 -15.44 2.80 -8.35
C THR A 99 -16.59 3.73 -7.98
N ARG A 100 -16.87 3.86 -6.68
CA ARG A 100 -17.71 4.94 -6.15
C ARG A 100 -17.11 6.31 -6.53
N ALA A 101 -17.97 7.30 -6.72
CA ALA A 101 -17.59 8.66 -7.12
C ALA A 101 -17.14 9.52 -5.91
N GLU A 102 -16.15 9.03 -5.17
CA GLU A 102 -15.59 9.72 -4.00
C GLU A 102 -14.18 10.24 -4.31
N GLY A 103 -13.89 11.45 -3.88
CA GLY A 103 -12.63 12.13 -4.13
C GLY A 103 -12.15 12.98 -2.96
N ALA A 104 -10.98 13.56 -3.12
CA ALA A 104 -10.38 14.51 -2.21
C ALA A 104 -10.13 15.83 -2.96
N ARG A 105 -10.27 16.96 -2.28
CA ARG A 105 -9.89 18.29 -2.78
C ARG A 105 -9.13 19.04 -1.70
N VAL A 106 -8.26 19.94 -2.13
CA VAL A 106 -7.44 20.75 -1.22
C VAL A 106 -8.01 22.16 -1.15
N THR A 107 -8.58 22.51 0.01
CA THR A 107 -9.28 23.77 0.27
C THR A 107 -8.58 24.63 1.31
N GLY A 108 -7.57 24.07 2.02
CA GLY A 108 -6.78 24.77 3.03
C GLY A 108 -5.31 24.39 2.95
N LYS A 109 -4.48 25.02 3.80
CA LYS A 109 -3.08 24.66 3.95
C LYS A 109 -2.94 23.23 4.44
N LEU A 110 -2.11 22.44 3.76
CA LEU A 110 -1.85 21.07 4.14
C LEU A 110 -1.07 21.01 5.46
N GLY A 111 -1.46 20.07 6.31
CA GLY A 111 -0.84 19.82 7.59
C GLY A 111 -1.22 18.47 8.16
N PHE A 112 -0.73 18.20 9.36
CA PHE A 112 -1.07 17.01 10.13
C PHE A 112 -1.18 17.39 11.60
N SER A 113 -2.40 17.44 12.12
CA SER A 113 -2.72 17.73 13.52
C SER A 113 -3.05 16.47 14.33
N GLY A 114 -3.21 15.32 13.65
CA GLY A 114 -3.53 14.00 14.22
C GLY A 114 -4.33 13.16 13.23
N HIS A 115 -4.43 11.84 13.51
CA HIS A 115 -5.17 10.94 12.63
C HIS A 115 -5.74 9.73 13.38
N PRO A 116 -6.99 9.29 13.11
CA PRO A 116 -7.59 8.12 13.77
C PRO A 116 -6.78 6.84 13.61
N MET A 117 -6.07 6.67 12.48
CA MET A 117 -5.24 5.48 12.23
C MET A 117 -4.10 5.29 13.24
N ILE A 118 -3.71 6.32 14.00
CA ILE A 118 -2.76 6.16 15.11
C ILE A 118 -3.38 5.31 16.22
N ALA A 119 -4.66 5.55 16.55
CA ALA A 119 -5.37 4.72 17.52
C ALA A 119 -5.62 3.30 16.97
N HIS A 120 -5.91 3.17 15.66
CA HIS A 120 -6.03 1.86 15.01
C HIS A 120 -4.73 1.06 15.08
N PHE A 121 -3.58 1.69 14.85
CA PHE A 121 -2.27 1.05 15.02
C PHE A 121 -2.02 0.61 16.47
N LYS A 122 -2.31 1.45 17.45
CA LYS A 122 -2.19 1.10 18.88
C LYS A 122 -3.06 -0.09 19.25
N PHE A 123 -4.25 -0.20 18.66
CA PHE A 123 -5.12 -1.37 18.85
C PHE A 123 -4.45 -2.66 18.38
N VAL A 124 -3.86 -2.68 17.17
CA VAL A 124 -3.11 -3.84 16.68
C VAL A 124 -1.95 -4.17 17.62
N THR A 125 -1.18 -3.15 18.02
CA THR A 125 -0.03 -3.34 18.94
C THR A 125 -0.44 -3.98 20.27
N ALA A 126 -1.63 -3.66 20.79
CA ALA A 126 -2.14 -4.21 22.03
C ALA A 126 -2.62 -5.68 21.90
N HIS A 127 -2.90 -6.17 20.69
CA HIS A 127 -3.49 -7.48 20.45
C HIS A 127 -2.58 -8.48 19.72
N THR A 128 -1.32 -8.12 19.43
CA THR A 128 -0.33 -9.05 18.86
C THR A 128 0.97 -9.03 19.63
N SER A 129 1.63 -10.18 19.71
CA SER A 129 3.02 -10.31 20.19
C SER A 129 4.05 -10.26 19.06
N ARG A 130 3.60 -10.23 17.81
CA ARG A 130 4.42 -10.14 16.60
C ARG A 130 4.64 -8.68 16.20
N MET A 131 5.25 -8.44 15.04
CA MET A 131 5.52 -7.09 14.54
C MET A 131 4.24 -6.44 14.00
N PRO A 132 3.66 -5.43 14.69
CA PRO A 132 2.54 -4.67 14.15
C PRO A 132 3.00 -3.83 12.95
N LYS A 133 2.25 -3.91 11.87
CA LYS A 133 2.47 -3.18 10.61
C LYS A 133 1.30 -2.25 10.34
N ILE A 134 1.58 -1.03 9.89
CA ILE A 134 0.58 -0.10 9.39
C ILE A 134 0.90 0.28 7.95
N THR A 135 -0.13 0.44 7.13
CA THR A 135 -0.05 0.92 5.75
C THR A 135 -0.73 2.28 5.65
N ILE A 136 -0.12 3.22 4.93
CA ILE A 136 -0.74 4.50 4.57
C ILE A 136 -0.40 4.79 3.10
N PRO A 137 -1.23 5.56 2.37
CA PRO A 137 -0.85 5.95 1.01
C PRO A 137 0.45 6.75 1.03
N ALA A 138 1.26 6.61 -0.02
CA ALA A 138 2.42 7.47 -0.22
C ALA A 138 1.98 8.93 -0.47
N PRO A 139 2.84 9.94 -0.22
CA PRO A 139 2.46 11.34 -0.41
C PRO A 139 2.07 11.68 -1.85
N SER A 140 2.63 11.01 -2.86
CA SER A 140 2.22 11.09 -4.27
C SER A 140 0.72 10.86 -4.49
N ALA A 141 0.07 10.09 -3.61
CA ALA A 141 -1.33 9.71 -3.75
C ALA A 141 -2.29 10.91 -3.75
N LEU A 142 -1.99 11.99 -3.03
CA LEU A 142 -2.85 13.16 -3.04
C LEU A 142 -2.83 13.83 -4.43
N TYR A 143 -1.64 14.24 -4.92
CA TYR A 143 -1.55 14.90 -6.24
C TYR A 143 -1.95 13.97 -7.39
N GLY A 144 -1.50 12.73 -7.36
CA GLY A 144 -1.83 11.74 -8.37
C GLY A 144 -3.35 11.48 -8.52
N ARG A 145 -4.12 11.61 -7.43
CA ARG A 145 -5.58 11.48 -7.45
C ARG A 145 -6.28 12.76 -7.87
N VAL A 146 -5.88 13.89 -7.30
CA VAL A 146 -6.63 15.14 -7.54
C VAL A 146 -6.12 15.88 -8.77
N GLY A 147 -4.84 15.77 -9.14
CA GLY A 147 -4.22 16.64 -10.14
C GLY A 147 -4.24 18.10 -9.69
N ARG A 148 -4.02 19.04 -10.62
CA ARG A 148 -3.98 20.48 -10.32
C ARG A 148 -5.36 21.07 -10.04
N GLY A 149 -6.42 20.58 -10.70
CA GLY A 149 -7.76 21.20 -10.68
C GLY A 149 -8.37 21.36 -9.28
N PRO A 150 -8.49 20.29 -8.49
CA PRO A 150 -9.07 20.33 -7.14
C PRO A 150 -8.18 20.96 -6.05
N ILE A 151 -7.02 21.50 -6.40
CA ILE A 151 -6.17 22.26 -5.47
C ILE A 151 -6.54 23.75 -5.59
N SER A 152 -7.03 24.34 -4.51
CA SER A 152 -7.43 25.75 -4.47
C SER A 152 -6.25 26.68 -4.82
N LYS A 153 -6.45 27.53 -5.82
CA LYS A 153 -5.46 28.55 -6.24
C LYS A 153 -5.30 29.67 -5.21
N ASP A 154 -6.33 29.93 -4.41
CA ASP A 154 -6.27 30.93 -3.33
C ASP A 154 -5.38 30.46 -2.18
N VAL A 155 -5.22 29.14 -2.02
CA VAL A 155 -4.34 28.53 -1.01
C VAL A 155 -2.95 28.27 -1.58
N TYR A 156 -2.90 27.73 -2.81
CA TYR A 156 -1.67 27.39 -3.51
C TYR A 156 -1.70 27.92 -4.94
N SER A 157 -1.22 29.15 -5.15
CA SER A 157 -1.05 29.75 -6.47
C SER A 157 -0.10 28.92 -7.34
N GLU A 158 0.99 28.43 -6.71
CA GLU A 158 2.01 27.56 -7.32
C GLU A 158 2.09 26.20 -6.60
N LEU A 159 2.47 25.16 -7.34
CA LEU A 159 2.54 23.80 -6.81
C LEU A 159 3.73 23.56 -5.86
N ASP A 160 4.78 24.35 -5.93
CA ASP A 160 5.96 24.20 -5.04
C ASP A 160 5.56 24.31 -3.58
N GLY A 161 4.73 25.30 -3.22
CA GLY A 161 4.19 25.45 -1.88
C GLY A 161 3.32 24.26 -1.45
N PHE A 162 2.51 23.71 -2.36
CA PHE A 162 1.69 22.53 -2.12
C PHE A 162 2.56 21.30 -1.82
N PHE A 163 3.57 21.02 -2.65
CA PHE A 163 4.46 19.87 -2.45
C PHE A 163 5.32 20.01 -1.19
N SER A 164 5.77 21.22 -0.88
CA SER A 164 6.50 21.49 0.36
C SER A 164 5.66 21.17 1.60
N ASP A 165 4.42 21.69 1.66
CA ASP A 165 3.51 21.47 2.78
C ASP A 165 3.07 19.98 2.85
N LEU A 166 2.85 19.31 1.71
CA LEU A 166 2.54 17.89 1.64
C LEU A 166 3.66 17.02 2.23
N GLY A 167 4.91 17.28 1.84
CA GLY A 167 6.07 16.58 2.38
C GLY A 167 6.20 16.79 3.90
N ALA A 168 6.00 18.03 4.38
CA ALA A 168 6.04 18.37 5.80
C ALA A 168 4.91 17.69 6.60
N ALA A 169 3.68 17.63 6.03
CA ALA A 169 2.54 16.94 6.65
C ALA A 169 2.81 15.44 6.79
N TYR A 170 3.33 14.79 5.74
CA TYR A 170 3.69 13.38 5.80
C TYR A 170 4.84 13.07 6.75
N ARG A 171 5.86 13.94 6.85
CA ARG A 171 6.93 13.79 7.85
C ARG A 171 6.35 13.79 9.25
N LYS A 172 5.42 14.71 9.56
CA LYS A 172 4.72 14.75 10.85
C LYS A 172 3.88 13.49 11.09
N ALA A 173 3.17 13.01 10.05
CA ALA A 173 2.38 11.78 10.14
C ALA A 173 3.24 10.56 10.46
N VAL A 174 4.31 10.34 9.71
CA VAL A 174 5.25 9.23 9.94
C VAL A 174 5.87 9.32 11.33
N ARG A 175 6.26 10.52 11.77
CA ARG A 175 6.75 10.75 13.13
C ARG A 175 5.71 10.40 14.19
N ALA A 176 4.44 10.78 14.01
CA ALA A 176 3.37 10.46 14.95
C ALA A 176 3.13 8.96 15.06
N PHE A 177 3.23 8.18 13.98
CA PHE A 177 3.22 6.71 14.04
C PHE A 177 4.45 6.18 14.79
N ALA A 178 5.64 6.72 14.55
CA ALA A 178 6.86 6.33 15.26
C ALA A 178 6.74 6.58 16.78
N ASP A 179 6.19 7.72 17.18
CA ASP A 179 5.93 8.08 18.58
C ASP A 179 4.83 7.21 19.22
N ALA A 180 3.91 6.67 18.41
CA ALA A 180 2.93 5.67 18.83
C ALA A 180 3.53 4.26 18.97
N GLY A 181 4.83 4.08 18.75
CA GLY A 181 5.54 2.80 18.83
C GLY A 181 5.64 2.04 17.52
N CYS A 182 5.25 2.62 16.38
CA CYS A 182 5.37 1.95 15.08
C CYS A 182 6.85 1.76 14.71
N ARG A 183 7.19 0.52 14.36
CA ARG A 183 8.52 0.13 13.86
C ARG A 183 8.46 -0.54 12.48
N TYR A 184 7.26 -0.72 11.94
CA TYR A 184 7.05 -1.19 10.57
C TYR A 184 5.90 -0.43 9.91
N LEU A 185 6.23 0.48 9.00
CA LEU A 185 5.28 1.28 8.22
C LEU A 185 5.49 1.01 6.73
N GLN A 186 4.42 0.84 5.99
CA GLN A 186 4.42 0.73 4.53
C GLN A 186 3.75 1.94 3.90
N LEU A 187 4.42 2.53 2.92
CA LEU A 187 3.87 3.55 2.03
C LEU A 187 3.30 2.86 0.77
N ASP A 188 2.00 2.97 0.55
CA ASP A 188 1.35 2.42 -0.64
C ASP A 188 1.47 3.41 -1.81
N GLU A 189 2.31 3.05 -2.77
CA GLU A 189 2.68 3.89 -3.91
C GLU A 189 2.07 3.33 -5.21
N VAL A 190 1.16 4.08 -5.79
CA VAL A 190 0.53 3.73 -7.07
C VAL A 190 1.10 4.55 -8.22
N PHE A 191 1.42 5.81 -7.97
CA PHE A 191 1.63 6.79 -9.05
C PHE A 191 3.00 6.70 -9.69
N ILE A 192 4.05 6.33 -8.94
CA ILE A 192 5.34 5.95 -9.55
C ILE A 192 5.19 4.66 -10.34
N ALA A 193 4.47 3.66 -9.81
CA ALA A 193 4.22 2.41 -10.51
C ALA A 193 3.39 2.61 -11.80
N MET A 194 2.43 3.53 -11.80
CA MET A 194 1.66 3.88 -13.00
C MET A 194 2.50 4.57 -14.09
N LEU A 195 3.61 5.23 -13.72
CA LEU A 195 4.55 5.79 -14.69
C LEU A 195 5.34 4.70 -15.48
N CYS A 196 5.18 3.43 -15.13
CA CYS A 196 5.62 2.30 -15.96
C CYS A 196 4.72 2.07 -17.19
N ASP A 197 3.47 2.55 -17.14
CA ASP A 197 2.49 2.38 -18.23
C ASP A 197 2.63 3.52 -19.25
N PRO A 198 2.92 3.22 -20.54
CA PRO A 198 3.05 4.24 -21.57
C PRO A 198 1.79 5.12 -21.74
N SER A 199 0.59 4.54 -21.59
CA SER A 199 -0.66 5.29 -21.73
C SER A 199 -0.85 6.30 -20.60
N TYR A 200 -0.48 5.92 -19.37
CA TYR A 200 -0.49 6.82 -18.23
C TYR A 200 0.54 7.96 -18.38
N ARG A 201 1.76 7.64 -18.83
CA ARG A 201 2.79 8.66 -19.15
C ARG A 201 2.26 9.68 -20.15
N ASN A 202 1.65 9.22 -21.26
CA ASN A 202 1.05 10.08 -22.27
C ASN A 202 -0.07 10.97 -21.69
N THR A 203 -0.87 10.43 -20.77
CA THR A 203 -1.91 11.19 -20.06
C THR A 203 -1.30 12.31 -19.22
N GLN A 204 -0.21 12.05 -18.48
CA GLN A 204 0.47 13.09 -17.69
C GLN A 204 1.07 14.17 -18.60
N THR A 205 1.74 13.78 -19.69
CA THR A 205 2.26 14.72 -20.68
C THR A 205 1.14 15.60 -21.27
N GLY A 206 -0.02 15.02 -21.59
CA GLY A 206 -1.19 15.76 -22.07
C GLY A 206 -1.78 16.73 -21.03
N ARG A 207 -1.49 16.54 -19.75
CA ARG A 207 -1.85 17.47 -18.65
C ARG A 207 -0.80 18.56 -18.41
N GLY A 208 0.33 18.51 -19.14
CA GLY A 208 1.44 19.43 -18.99
C GLY A 208 2.51 19.00 -17.98
N ASP A 209 2.40 17.79 -17.44
CA ASP A 209 3.39 17.23 -16.52
C ASP A 209 4.46 16.43 -17.28
N ASP A 210 5.71 16.55 -16.85
CA ASP A 210 6.81 15.69 -17.29
C ASP A 210 6.83 14.41 -16.42
N PRO A 211 6.58 13.22 -17.00
CA PRO A 211 6.53 11.98 -16.24
C PRO A 211 7.82 11.65 -15.48
N GLN A 212 8.99 12.04 -16.00
CA GLN A 212 10.27 11.82 -15.34
C GLN A 212 10.42 12.72 -14.12
N ARG A 213 10.12 14.00 -14.27
CA ARG A 213 10.12 14.96 -13.15
C ARG A 213 9.10 14.62 -12.09
N LEU A 214 7.93 14.10 -12.47
CA LEU A 214 6.92 13.62 -11.51
C LEU A 214 7.47 12.45 -10.67
N ALA A 215 8.13 11.48 -11.30
CA ALA A 215 8.70 10.35 -10.58
C ALA A 215 9.79 10.81 -9.58
N GLU A 216 10.64 11.75 -9.99
CA GLU A 216 11.67 12.36 -9.13
C GLU A 216 11.03 13.11 -7.94
N LEU A 217 10.04 13.94 -8.21
CA LEU A 217 9.31 14.69 -7.20
C LEU A 217 8.63 13.77 -6.18
N TYR A 218 7.97 12.70 -6.64
CA TYR A 218 7.35 11.73 -5.76
C TYR A 218 8.38 11.00 -4.90
N GLY A 219 9.56 10.69 -5.47
CA GLY A 219 10.68 10.14 -4.72
C GLY A 219 11.18 11.09 -3.62
N ASP A 220 11.29 12.38 -3.91
CA ASP A 220 11.71 13.40 -2.94
C ASP A 220 10.67 13.60 -1.82
N LEU A 221 9.38 13.54 -2.15
CA LEU A 221 8.30 13.58 -1.16
C LEU A 221 8.38 12.38 -0.20
N ILE A 222 8.64 11.17 -0.71
CA ILE A 222 8.81 9.97 0.10
C ILE A 222 10.03 10.13 1.02
N ASN A 223 11.17 10.59 0.48
CA ASN A 223 12.36 10.83 1.28
C ASN A 223 12.12 11.90 2.36
N THR A 224 11.36 12.95 2.05
CA THR A 224 10.97 13.98 3.02
C THR A 224 10.09 13.40 4.12
N ALA A 225 9.10 12.58 3.76
CA ALA A 225 8.21 11.93 4.71
C ALA A 225 8.95 11.08 5.75
N MET A 226 10.07 10.45 5.35
CA MET A 226 10.85 9.57 6.22
C MET A 226 12.12 10.20 6.79
N SER A 227 12.31 11.51 6.64
CA SER A 227 13.55 12.19 7.06
C SER A 227 13.75 12.27 8.59
N ASP A 228 12.71 12.00 9.38
CA ASP A 228 12.72 12.10 10.86
C ASP A 228 12.22 10.80 11.52
N ILE A 229 12.70 9.66 11.03
CA ILE A 229 12.33 8.34 11.57
C ILE A 229 13.37 7.86 12.59
N PRO A 230 12.93 7.09 13.63
CA PRO A 230 13.87 6.39 14.50
C PRO A 230 14.73 5.37 13.73
N PRO A 231 15.97 5.12 14.13
CA PRO A 231 16.88 4.20 13.42
C PRO A 231 16.46 2.73 13.48
N ASP A 232 15.55 2.38 14.38
CA ASP A 232 14.95 1.05 14.50
C ASP A 232 13.63 0.89 13.75
N MET A 233 13.15 1.94 13.07
CA MET A 233 11.94 1.90 12.27
C MET A 233 12.26 1.49 10.82
N THR A 234 11.52 0.51 10.33
CA THR A 234 11.56 0.11 8.91
C THR A 234 10.40 0.75 8.16
N ILE A 235 10.72 1.44 7.06
CA ILE A 235 9.73 1.91 6.09
C ILE A 235 9.91 1.13 4.80
N THR A 236 8.82 0.55 4.32
CA THR A 236 8.74 -0.11 3.01
C THR A 236 7.78 0.64 2.10
N MET A 237 7.83 0.34 0.82
CA MET A 237 6.95 0.92 -0.19
C MET A 237 6.32 -0.18 -1.03
N HIS A 238 5.00 -0.13 -1.22
CA HIS A 238 4.29 -1.06 -2.11
C HIS A 238 3.99 -0.37 -3.43
N LEU A 239 4.48 -0.95 -4.51
CA LEU A 239 4.32 -0.48 -5.89
C LEU A 239 3.12 -1.17 -6.55
N CYS A 240 1.95 -0.52 -6.44
CA CYS A 240 0.68 -1.06 -6.91
C CYS A 240 0.31 -0.50 -8.30
N ARG A 241 -0.21 -1.37 -9.17
CA ARG A 241 -0.76 -0.98 -10.48
C ARG A 241 -2.28 -0.92 -10.53
N GLY A 242 -2.87 -0.68 -9.36
CA GLY A 242 -4.33 -0.69 -9.18
C GLY A 242 -4.86 -2.08 -8.81
N ASN A 243 -5.74 -2.10 -7.82
CA ASN A 243 -6.42 -3.31 -7.36
C ASN A 243 -7.83 -2.95 -6.88
N TYR A 244 -8.83 -3.27 -7.68
CA TYR A 244 -10.24 -3.05 -7.37
C TYR A 244 -11.06 -4.19 -7.94
N ARG A 245 -11.74 -4.95 -7.06
CA ARG A 245 -12.58 -6.09 -7.43
C ARG A 245 -11.90 -7.04 -8.44
N SER A 246 -10.66 -7.43 -8.11
CA SER A 246 -9.82 -8.30 -8.95
C SER A 246 -9.36 -7.72 -10.30
N THR A 247 -9.56 -6.42 -10.55
CA THR A 247 -9.06 -5.74 -11.76
C THR A 247 -7.82 -4.89 -11.49
N TYR A 248 -7.26 -4.30 -12.53
CA TYR A 248 -6.07 -3.44 -12.44
C TYR A 248 -6.24 -2.20 -13.36
N MET A 249 -5.36 -1.22 -13.21
CA MET A 249 -5.35 0.01 -14.03
C MET A 249 -4.18 0.07 -15.00
N GLY A 250 -2.98 -0.33 -14.58
CA GLY A 250 -1.76 -0.13 -15.34
C GLY A 250 -0.97 -1.42 -15.61
N ALA A 251 -0.11 -1.36 -16.62
CA ALA A 251 0.81 -2.41 -17.02
C ALA A 251 2.17 -1.79 -17.37
N GLY A 252 3.20 -2.62 -17.57
CA GLY A 252 4.54 -2.21 -17.94
C GLY A 252 5.61 -2.67 -16.95
N GLY A 253 6.81 -2.95 -17.46
CA GLY A 253 7.98 -3.26 -16.63
C GLY A 253 8.47 -2.04 -15.84
N TYR A 254 9.26 -2.28 -14.80
CA TYR A 254 9.75 -1.21 -13.91
C TYR A 254 10.93 -0.42 -14.47
N ASP A 255 11.44 -0.76 -15.67
CA ASP A 255 12.61 -0.10 -16.29
C ASP A 255 12.53 1.43 -16.31
N PRO A 256 11.37 2.07 -16.67
CA PRO A 256 11.29 3.54 -16.74
C PRO A 256 11.49 4.25 -15.40
N VAL A 257 11.34 3.55 -14.29
CA VAL A 257 11.41 4.13 -12.94
C VAL A 257 12.47 3.47 -12.04
N ALA A 258 13.19 2.46 -12.55
CA ALA A 258 14.10 1.64 -11.76
C ALA A 258 15.19 2.46 -11.04
N GLU A 259 15.86 3.38 -11.75
CA GLU A 259 16.87 4.25 -11.15
C GLU A 259 16.30 5.14 -10.05
N ILE A 260 15.11 5.71 -10.27
CA ILE A 260 14.45 6.53 -9.24
C ILE A 260 14.10 5.68 -8.03
N LEU A 261 13.50 4.51 -8.24
CA LEU A 261 13.13 3.60 -7.17
C LEU A 261 14.35 3.20 -6.32
N PHE A 262 15.39 2.68 -6.96
CA PHE A 262 16.48 2.03 -6.24
C PHE A 262 17.62 2.96 -5.88
N ASP A 263 17.87 4.04 -6.66
CA ASP A 263 18.96 4.97 -6.41
C ASP A 263 18.54 6.25 -5.66
N ARG A 264 17.35 6.77 -5.92
CA ARG A 264 16.89 8.03 -5.32
C ARG A 264 16.08 7.82 -4.06
N ILE A 265 15.14 6.86 -4.04
CA ILE A 265 14.25 6.60 -2.89
C ILE A 265 14.99 5.78 -1.83
N LYS A 266 14.85 6.20 -0.56
CA LYS A 266 15.64 5.67 0.57
C LYS A 266 14.88 4.69 1.46
N VAL A 267 13.76 4.12 0.98
CA VAL A 267 13.04 3.10 1.74
C VAL A 267 13.88 1.84 1.94
N HIS A 268 13.57 1.09 2.99
CA HIS A 268 14.32 -0.12 3.36
C HIS A 268 13.92 -1.35 2.55
N GLY A 269 12.74 -1.31 1.92
CA GLY A 269 12.27 -2.43 1.10
C GLY A 269 11.10 -2.05 0.18
N TYR A 270 10.94 -2.83 -0.88
CA TYR A 270 9.97 -2.61 -1.95
C TYR A 270 9.09 -3.84 -2.13
N PHE A 271 7.79 -3.71 -1.98
CA PHE A 271 6.80 -4.71 -2.38
C PHE A 271 6.43 -4.44 -3.83
N MET A 272 6.81 -5.35 -4.72
CA MET A 272 6.68 -5.16 -6.16
C MET A 272 5.79 -6.24 -6.78
N GLU A 273 4.81 -5.82 -7.60
CA GLU A 273 3.93 -6.75 -8.33
C GLU A 273 4.69 -7.46 -9.44
N TYR A 274 4.71 -8.80 -9.38
CA TYR A 274 5.31 -9.69 -10.39
C TYR A 274 4.50 -10.96 -10.60
N ASP A 275 3.18 -10.92 -10.34
CA ASP A 275 2.26 -12.06 -10.45
C ASP A 275 1.98 -12.50 -11.89
N THR A 276 2.16 -11.62 -12.86
CA THR A 276 1.89 -11.87 -14.28
C THR A 276 2.91 -11.15 -15.17
N ASP A 277 2.93 -11.52 -16.46
CA ASP A 277 3.80 -10.90 -17.50
C ASP A 277 3.55 -9.39 -17.67
N ARG A 278 2.41 -8.88 -17.17
CA ARG A 278 2.08 -7.46 -17.12
C ARG A 278 3.16 -6.62 -16.42
N ALA A 279 3.87 -7.21 -15.47
CA ALA A 279 4.91 -6.55 -14.69
C ALA A 279 6.28 -6.46 -15.41
N GLY A 280 6.43 -7.09 -16.58
CA GLY A 280 7.70 -7.21 -17.27
C GLY A 280 8.68 -8.20 -16.63
N SER A 281 9.95 -8.05 -16.93
CA SER A 281 11.02 -8.93 -16.43
C SER A 281 11.55 -8.49 -15.07
N PHE A 282 12.40 -9.33 -14.45
CA PHE A 282 13.14 -8.99 -13.22
C PHE A 282 14.39 -8.14 -13.47
N GLU A 283 14.72 -7.83 -14.72
CA GLU A 283 15.94 -7.09 -15.07
C GLU A 283 16.09 -5.74 -14.31
N PRO A 284 15.02 -4.96 -14.03
CA PRO A 284 15.11 -3.75 -13.21
C PRO A 284 15.71 -3.97 -11.82
N LEU A 285 15.64 -5.18 -11.27
CA LEU A 285 16.21 -5.51 -9.96
C LEU A 285 17.74 -5.40 -9.90
N ARG A 286 18.45 -5.32 -11.05
CA ARG A 286 19.89 -5.04 -11.10
C ARG A 286 20.29 -3.71 -10.46
N HIS A 287 19.35 -2.78 -10.32
CA HIS A 287 19.54 -1.49 -9.66
C HIS A 287 19.37 -1.54 -8.12
N VAL A 288 18.91 -2.68 -7.58
CA VAL A 288 18.70 -2.82 -6.14
C VAL A 288 20.04 -2.75 -5.40
N ARG A 289 20.17 -1.79 -4.51
CA ARG A 289 21.40 -1.56 -3.76
C ARG A 289 21.54 -2.58 -2.62
N LYS A 290 22.78 -2.86 -2.25
CA LYS A 290 23.07 -3.65 -1.05
C LYS A 290 22.42 -3.01 0.18
N GLY A 291 21.72 -3.82 0.96
CA GLY A 291 20.95 -3.39 2.14
C GLY A 291 19.48 -3.05 1.89
N GLN A 292 19.06 -2.85 0.64
CA GLN A 292 17.64 -2.80 0.28
C GLN A 292 17.07 -4.21 0.16
N THR A 293 15.77 -4.35 0.38
CA THR A 293 15.07 -5.64 0.27
C THR A 293 13.95 -5.52 -0.76
N VAL A 294 13.78 -6.54 -1.59
CA VAL A 294 12.65 -6.65 -2.53
C VAL A 294 11.72 -7.77 -2.07
N VAL A 295 10.47 -7.44 -1.84
CA VAL A 295 9.40 -8.39 -1.54
C VAL A 295 8.66 -8.65 -2.84
N LEU A 296 8.90 -9.82 -3.42
CA LEU A 296 8.33 -10.21 -4.69
C LEU A 296 6.87 -10.63 -4.53
N GLY A 297 5.98 -9.85 -5.08
CA GLY A 297 4.55 -10.12 -5.15
C GLY A 297 4.24 -11.12 -6.27
N LEU A 298 4.55 -12.39 -6.06
CA LEU A 298 4.38 -13.47 -7.04
C LEU A 298 3.02 -14.15 -6.97
N VAL A 299 2.32 -14.02 -5.84
CA VAL A 299 1.04 -14.68 -5.62
C VAL A 299 -0.09 -13.71 -5.92
N THR A 300 -0.92 -14.00 -6.92
CA THR A 300 -2.02 -13.11 -7.30
C THR A 300 -3.12 -13.05 -6.23
N THR A 301 -3.65 -11.87 -5.96
CA THR A 301 -4.84 -11.68 -5.13
C THR A 301 -6.12 -11.52 -5.96
N LYS A 302 -6.03 -11.66 -7.29
CA LYS A 302 -7.13 -11.41 -8.22
C LYS A 302 -8.00 -12.64 -8.48
N THR A 303 -7.47 -13.84 -8.23
CA THR A 303 -8.19 -15.11 -8.41
C THR A 303 -7.91 -16.04 -7.23
N GLY A 304 -8.83 -17.00 -7.01
CA GLY A 304 -8.66 -18.03 -5.97
C GLY A 304 -7.71 -19.17 -6.36
N GLN A 305 -7.27 -19.23 -7.63
CA GLN A 305 -6.35 -20.27 -8.08
C GLN A 305 -5.02 -20.17 -7.32
N LEU A 306 -4.60 -21.29 -6.74
CA LEU A 306 -3.36 -21.36 -5.97
C LEU A 306 -2.17 -21.61 -6.91
N GLU A 307 -1.12 -20.83 -6.73
CA GLU A 307 0.15 -20.99 -7.42
C GLU A 307 0.90 -22.23 -6.89
N SER A 308 1.59 -22.97 -7.78
CA SER A 308 2.40 -24.10 -7.31
C SER A 308 3.68 -23.61 -6.65
N LYS A 309 4.10 -24.26 -5.55
CA LYS A 309 5.34 -23.93 -4.83
C LYS A 309 6.56 -23.97 -5.75
N ASP A 310 6.64 -24.93 -6.66
CA ASP A 310 7.75 -25.05 -7.61
C ASP A 310 7.79 -23.89 -8.60
N ALA A 311 6.62 -23.39 -9.03
CA ALA A 311 6.58 -22.19 -9.88
C ALA A 311 7.07 -20.96 -9.12
N LEU A 312 6.66 -20.78 -7.87
CA LEU A 312 7.13 -19.68 -7.02
C LEU A 312 8.64 -19.73 -6.77
N LYS A 313 9.18 -20.92 -6.49
CA LYS A 313 10.63 -21.12 -6.29
C LYS A 313 11.42 -20.78 -7.56
N ARG A 314 10.98 -21.27 -8.74
CA ARG A 314 11.62 -20.89 -10.03
C ARG A 314 11.62 -19.40 -10.28
N ARG A 315 10.53 -18.70 -9.94
CA ARG A 315 10.47 -17.23 -10.07
C ARG A 315 11.42 -16.52 -9.10
N LEU A 316 11.59 -17.02 -7.89
CA LEU A 316 12.59 -16.53 -6.94
C LEU A 316 14.03 -16.76 -7.45
N GLU A 317 14.31 -17.94 -8.01
CA GLU A 317 15.61 -18.24 -8.65
C GLU A 317 15.88 -17.35 -9.86
N GLU A 318 14.88 -17.05 -10.67
CA GLU A 318 14.98 -16.12 -11.79
C GLU A 318 15.33 -14.71 -11.32
N ALA A 319 14.65 -14.19 -10.31
CA ALA A 319 14.93 -12.89 -9.72
C ALA A 319 16.33 -12.84 -9.06
N ALA A 320 16.77 -13.94 -8.47
CA ALA A 320 18.09 -14.06 -7.84
C ALA A 320 19.26 -13.96 -8.83
N ARG A 321 19.02 -13.97 -10.14
CA ARG A 321 20.03 -13.68 -11.16
C ARG A 321 20.42 -12.20 -11.21
N TYR A 322 19.58 -11.31 -10.68
CA TYR A 322 19.75 -9.85 -10.74
C TYR A 322 20.04 -9.23 -9.37
N VAL A 323 19.66 -9.89 -8.28
CA VAL A 323 19.83 -9.40 -6.91
C VAL A 323 20.06 -10.59 -5.98
N ASP A 324 20.85 -10.40 -4.93
CA ASP A 324 21.14 -11.48 -3.97
C ASP A 324 19.84 -12.06 -3.37
N ILE A 325 19.74 -13.40 -3.29
CA ILE A 325 18.60 -14.11 -2.72
C ILE A 325 18.32 -13.66 -1.26
N ASP A 326 19.34 -13.21 -0.55
CA ASP A 326 19.20 -12.67 0.81
C ASP A 326 18.59 -11.26 0.86
N GLN A 327 18.44 -10.60 -0.27
CA GLN A 327 17.69 -9.36 -0.42
C GLN A 327 16.25 -9.60 -0.89
N LEU A 328 15.86 -10.86 -1.16
CA LEU A 328 14.51 -11.23 -1.60
C LEU A 328 13.62 -11.70 -0.46
N CYS A 329 12.34 -11.42 -0.59
CA CYS A 329 11.24 -11.92 0.21
C CYS A 329 10.05 -12.24 -0.70
N LEU A 330 9.02 -12.89 -0.19
CA LEU A 330 7.83 -13.31 -0.93
C LEU A 330 6.56 -12.71 -0.33
N SER A 331 5.64 -12.26 -1.17
CA SER A 331 4.32 -11.76 -0.76
C SER A 331 3.25 -12.00 -1.81
N PRO A 332 1.96 -11.74 -1.48
CA PRO A 332 0.95 -11.48 -2.50
C PRO A 332 1.33 -10.24 -3.31
N GLN A 333 0.84 -10.17 -4.58
CA GLN A 333 1.15 -9.05 -5.47
C GLN A 333 0.55 -7.71 -5.00
N CYS A 334 -0.57 -7.76 -4.26
CA CYS A 334 -1.25 -6.63 -3.65
C CYS A 334 -1.99 -7.08 -2.38
N GLY A 335 -2.73 -6.19 -1.71
CA GLY A 335 -3.71 -6.57 -0.71
C GLY A 335 -4.89 -7.33 -1.32
N PHE A 336 -5.63 -8.06 -0.50
CA PHE A 336 -6.85 -8.79 -0.93
C PHE A 336 -8.08 -7.88 -1.01
N ALA A 337 -8.04 -6.71 -0.39
CA ALA A 337 -9.17 -5.80 -0.36
C ALA A 337 -8.71 -4.35 -0.18
N SER A 338 -8.24 -3.72 -1.24
CA SER A 338 -7.82 -2.30 -1.26
C SER A 338 -8.98 -1.32 -1.01
N THR A 339 -10.21 -1.79 -1.18
CA THR A 339 -11.45 -1.11 -0.80
C THR A 339 -12.34 -2.08 -0.03
N GLU A 340 -13.40 -1.57 0.60
CA GLU A 340 -14.31 -2.42 1.40
C GLU A 340 -15.03 -3.51 0.59
N GLU A 341 -15.18 -3.33 -0.73
CA GLU A 341 -15.75 -4.34 -1.62
C GLU A 341 -14.92 -5.62 -1.66
N GLY A 342 -13.58 -5.46 -1.67
CA GLY A 342 -12.63 -6.57 -1.76
C GLY A 342 -12.51 -7.20 -3.15
N ASN A 343 -11.52 -8.06 -3.31
CA ASN A 343 -11.33 -8.85 -4.52
C ASN A 343 -12.32 -10.03 -4.58
N VAL A 344 -12.50 -10.55 -5.79
CA VAL A 344 -13.48 -11.63 -6.09
C VAL A 344 -12.80 -12.99 -5.90
N LEU A 345 -12.61 -13.37 -4.62
CA LEU A 345 -12.14 -14.70 -4.20
C LEU A 345 -12.71 -15.01 -2.81
N ALA A 346 -12.70 -16.28 -2.44
CA ALA A 346 -13.18 -16.70 -1.13
C ALA A 346 -12.14 -16.43 -0.02
N GLU A 347 -12.63 -16.23 1.22
CA GLU A 347 -11.73 -16.08 2.37
C GLU A 347 -10.79 -17.28 2.56
N ALA A 348 -11.29 -18.48 2.33
CA ALA A 348 -10.48 -19.71 2.41
C ALA A 348 -9.31 -19.71 1.40
N GLU A 349 -9.54 -19.16 0.20
CA GLU A 349 -8.52 -19.03 -0.85
C GLU A 349 -7.46 -17.99 -0.46
N GLN A 350 -7.85 -16.86 0.14
CA GLN A 350 -6.93 -15.89 0.72
C GLN A 350 -5.98 -16.57 1.72
N TRP A 351 -6.50 -17.35 2.65
CA TRP A 351 -5.70 -18.02 3.66
C TRP A 351 -4.83 -19.14 3.08
N ALA A 352 -5.30 -19.86 2.06
CA ALA A 352 -4.49 -20.85 1.34
C ALA A 352 -3.28 -20.20 0.66
N LYS A 353 -3.47 -19.05 0.01
CA LYS A 353 -2.38 -18.28 -0.62
C LYS A 353 -1.36 -17.78 0.40
N LEU A 354 -1.80 -17.24 1.52
CA LEU A 354 -0.89 -16.77 2.59
C LEU A 354 -0.11 -17.93 3.22
N ARG A 355 -0.73 -19.09 3.45
CA ARG A 355 -0.01 -20.30 3.90
C ARG A 355 1.03 -20.75 2.89
N THR A 356 0.70 -20.79 1.61
CA THR A 356 1.66 -21.14 0.55
C THR A 356 2.86 -20.22 0.53
N ILE A 357 2.67 -18.90 0.75
CA ILE A 357 3.77 -17.94 0.84
C ILE A 357 4.67 -18.26 2.03
N VAL A 358 4.11 -18.56 3.21
CA VAL A 358 4.88 -18.93 4.40
C VAL A 358 5.66 -20.22 4.16
N GLU A 359 5.00 -21.27 3.64
CA GLU A 359 5.63 -22.56 3.35
C GLU A 359 6.78 -22.44 2.34
N VAL A 360 6.59 -21.69 1.25
CA VAL A 360 7.65 -21.46 0.25
C VAL A 360 8.80 -20.66 0.86
N ALA A 361 8.50 -19.64 1.66
CA ALA A 361 9.54 -18.87 2.34
C ALA A 361 10.35 -19.74 3.32
N ASP A 362 9.71 -20.62 4.06
CA ASP A 362 10.39 -21.55 4.96
C ASP A 362 11.26 -22.56 4.18
N GLU A 363 10.80 -23.05 3.03
CA GLU A 363 11.56 -23.98 2.19
C GLU A 363 12.76 -23.33 1.50
N VAL A 364 12.68 -22.05 1.13
CA VAL A 364 13.75 -21.35 0.39
C VAL A 364 14.80 -20.75 1.34
N TRP A 365 14.43 -20.28 2.51
CA TRP A 365 15.32 -19.54 3.42
C TRP A 365 15.49 -20.25 4.80
N SER A 366 15.22 -21.55 4.88
CA SER A 366 15.51 -22.37 6.08
C SER A 366 16.99 -22.37 6.49
#